data_39fe4d19deba7ff2bf0b9978d58c3b36
#
_entry.id   39fe4d19deba7ff2bf0b9978d58c3b36
#
_cell.length_a   1.000
_cell.length_b   1.000
_cell.length_c   1.000
_cell.angle_alpha   90.00
_cell.angle_beta   90.00
_cell.angle_gamma   90.00
#
_symmetry.space_group_name_H-M   'P 1'
#
loop_
_entity.id
_entity.type
_entity.pdbx_description
1 polymer ?
#
loop_
_entity_poly.entity_id
_entity_poly.type
_entity_poly.pdbx_seq_one_letter_code
_entity_poly.pdbx_strand_id
1 'polypeptide(L)'
;MKKLGAIILLLFSLQLFGGEYEVKKSKNVTLSEQQINQENREIEMKVKNIVKETFKGVFSSFSSFVEFGFEAGIDTEKMTKKEREEVKKASKMMAENYLKILTLVAETTEIKVKKIEYLSNSKVNVKYETKIVDIDGIDLNNDKDEKEIERRFLKKYGRKLPKDKVDNIEDISKMMDIYMEILKEKLENSKVSKKYEISKDEMELEKIKGKWTSKELEEYLKELNKAMRMK
;
A
#
# COMPACT_ATOMS: atom_id res chain seq x y z
N MET A 1 36.65 23.51 -33.26
CA MET A 1 35.26 23.19 -33.58
C MET A 1 34.98 21.68 -33.68
N LYS A 2 35.64 20.84 -32.84
CA LYS A 2 35.41 19.36 -32.84
C LYS A 2 34.90 18.81 -31.51
N LYS A 3 34.53 19.68 -30.56
CA LYS A 3 34.00 19.25 -29.21
C LYS A 3 32.52 19.54 -29.01
N LEU A 4 31.82 20.17 -29.96
CA LEU A 4 30.36 20.44 -29.86
C LEU A 4 29.52 19.32 -30.45
N GLY A 5 30.08 18.47 -31.30
CA GLY A 5 29.32 17.36 -31.93
C GLY A 5 29.11 16.13 -31.03
N ALA A 6 29.85 15.99 -29.94
CA ALA A 6 29.74 14.84 -29.04
C ALA A 6 28.69 15.01 -27.93
N ILE A 7 28.22 16.22 -27.70
CA ILE A 7 27.21 16.52 -26.67
C ILE A 7 25.79 16.40 -27.19
N ILE A 8 25.60 16.57 -28.50
CA ILE A 8 24.25 16.48 -29.14
C ILE A 8 23.78 15.04 -29.33
N LEU A 9 24.69 14.06 -29.35
CA LEU A 9 24.35 12.62 -29.48
C LEU A 9 23.94 11.97 -28.16
N LEU A 10 24.00 12.66 -27.03
CA LEU A 10 23.59 12.18 -25.71
C LEU A 10 22.17 12.59 -25.30
N LEU A 11 21.47 13.36 -26.14
CA LEU A 11 20.11 13.87 -25.88
C LEU A 11 19.02 13.21 -26.72
N PHE A 12 19.29 12.14 -27.42
CA PHE A 12 18.23 11.24 -27.86
C PHE A 12 17.72 10.45 -26.65
N SER A 13 17.01 11.13 -25.75
CA SER A 13 16.00 10.48 -24.92
C SER A 13 14.99 9.89 -25.91
N LEU A 14 15.18 8.62 -26.24
CA LEU A 14 14.19 7.84 -26.94
C LEU A 14 12.91 7.87 -26.08
N GLN A 15 11.97 8.73 -26.42
CA GLN A 15 10.58 8.59 -26.04
C GLN A 15 10.08 7.31 -26.73
N LEU A 16 10.53 6.16 -26.22
CA LEU A 16 10.07 4.85 -26.64
C LEU A 16 8.65 4.68 -26.10
N PHE A 17 7.73 4.64 -27.03
CA PHE A 17 6.30 4.41 -26.83
C PHE A 17 6.05 3.26 -25.86
N GLY A 18 5.49 3.54 -24.67
CA GLY A 18 5.06 2.50 -23.76
C GLY A 18 4.83 2.91 -22.31
N GLY A 19 5.41 3.99 -21.83
CA GLY A 19 5.22 4.51 -20.47
C GLY A 19 5.58 6.00 -20.42
N GLU A 20 4.95 6.74 -19.50
CA GLU A 20 5.29 8.15 -19.24
C GLU A 20 6.58 8.29 -18.42
N TYR A 21 7.62 7.50 -18.70
CA TYR A 21 8.88 7.48 -17.97
C TYR A 21 10.10 7.60 -18.88
N GLU A 22 11.17 8.18 -18.33
CA GLU A 22 12.46 8.32 -18.98
C GLU A 22 13.21 6.97 -18.97
N VAL A 23 13.82 6.59 -20.10
CA VAL A 23 14.71 5.42 -20.19
C VAL A 23 16.13 5.89 -20.50
N LYS A 24 17.09 5.48 -19.67
CA LYS A 24 18.53 5.72 -19.90
C LYS A 24 19.29 4.41 -20.02
N LYS A 25 20.34 4.42 -20.83
CA LYS A 25 21.24 3.28 -21.04
C LYS A 25 22.68 3.65 -20.76
N SER A 26 23.35 2.84 -19.95
CA SER A 26 24.80 2.87 -19.84
C SER A 26 25.46 2.35 -21.11
N LYS A 27 26.72 2.70 -21.36
CA LYS A 27 27.49 2.28 -22.53
C LYS A 27 27.62 0.76 -22.69
N ASN A 28 27.51 0.01 -21.61
CA ASN A 28 27.65 -1.45 -21.57
C ASN A 28 26.33 -2.21 -21.87
N VAL A 29 25.24 -1.50 -22.17
CA VAL A 29 23.94 -2.11 -22.48
C VAL A 29 23.88 -2.37 -23.98
N THR A 30 23.80 -3.66 -24.33
CA THR A 30 23.76 -4.14 -25.73
C THR A 30 22.37 -4.53 -26.20
N LEU A 31 21.35 -4.39 -25.33
CA LEU A 31 19.96 -4.69 -25.66
C LEU A 31 19.47 -3.80 -26.80
N SER A 32 18.76 -4.39 -27.75
CA SER A 32 18.05 -3.69 -28.81
C SER A 32 16.87 -2.87 -28.23
N GLU A 33 16.35 -1.92 -28.99
CA GLU A 33 15.19 -1.12 -28.59
C GLU A 33 13.94 -1.99 -28.34
N GLN A 34 13.73 -2.99 -29.16
CA GLN A 34 12.62 -3.93 -29.00
C GLN A 34 12.73 -4.72 -27.68
N GLN A 35 13.94 -5.20 -27.35
CA GLN A 35 14.19 -5.88 -26.08
C GLN A 35 13.99 -4.94 -24.90
N ILE A 36 14.48 -3.70 -24.96
CA ILE A 36 14.27 -2.70 -23.91
C ILE A 36 12.79 -2.42 -23.69
N ASN A 37 12.00 -2.29 -24.76
CA ASN A 37 10.56 -2.04 -24.63
C ASN A 37 9.84 -3.21 -23.95
N GLN A 38 10.25 -4.44 -24.22
CA GLN A 38 9.71 -5.61 -23.53
C GLN A 38 10.13 -5.62 -22.06
N GLU A 39 11.42 -5.45 -21.79
CA GLU A 39 11.99 -5.42 -20.44
C GLU A 39 11.36 -4.31 -19.60
N ASN A 40 11.14 -3.12 -20.16
CA ASN A 40 10.54 -2.00 -19.46
C ASN A 40 9.15 -2.34 -18.90
N ARG A 41 8.32 -3.05 -19.65
CA ARG A 41 7.01 -3.49 -19.18
C ARG A 41 7.12 -4.48 -18.02
N GLU A 42 8.05 -5.42 -18.12
CA GLU A 42 8.30 -6.39 -17.05
C GLU A 42 8.83 -5.70 -15.79
N ILE A 43 9.76 -4.74 -15.94
CA ILE A 43 10.33 -3.94 -14.85
C ILE A 43 9.22 -3.11 -14.18
N GLU A 44 8.39 -2.41 -14.96
CA GLU A 44 7.29 -1.61 -14.42
C GLU A 44 6.30 -2.46 -13.60
N MET A 45 5.87 -3.61 -14.16
CA MET A 45 5.00 -4.53 -13.43
C MET A 45 5.67 -5.06 -12.17
N LYS A 46 6.96 -5.38 -12.23
CA LYS A 46 7.71 -5.88 -11.08
C LYS A 46 7.80 -4.85 -9.98
N VAL A 47 8.14 -3.59 -10.29
CA VAL A 47 8.17 -2.49 -9.31
C VAL A 47 6.82 -2.33 -8.63
N LYS A 48 5.73 -2.26 -9.42
CA LYS A 48 4.37 -2.14 -8.88
C LYS A 48 4.01 -3.28 -7.94
N ASN A 49 4.34 -4.51 -8.31
CA ASN A 49 4.07 -5.69 -7.48
C ASN A 49 4.90 -5.67 -6.20
N ILE A 50 6.19 -5.35 -6.30
CA ILE A 50 7.10 -5.25 -5.17
C ILE A 50 6.57 -4.24 -4.16
N VAL A 51 6.28 -3.02 -4.58
CA VAL A 51 5.79 -1.95 -3.69
C VAL A 51 4.48 -2.38 -3.01
N LYS A 52 3.54 -2.96 -3.75
CA LYS A 52 2.27 -3.44 -3.18
C LYS A 52 2.47 -4.56 -2.15
N GLU A 53 3.32 -5.54 -2.45
CA GLU A 53 3.61 -6.64 -1.51
C GLU A 53 4.35 -6.13 -0.27
N THR A 54 5.23 -5.11 -0.42
CA THR A 54 5.86 -4.45 0.73
C THR A 54 4.83 -3.79 1.63
N PHE A 55 3.89 -3.02 1.07
CA PHE A 55 2.81 -2.43 1.84
C PHE A 55 2.00 -3.49 2.59
N LYS A 56 1.58 -4.56 1.91
CA LYS A 56 0.84 -5.65 2.56
C LYS A 56 1.63 -6.29 3.70
N GLY A 57 2.92 -6.54 3.50
CA GLY A 57 3.80 -7.10 4.53
C GLY A 57 3.95 -6.19 5.74
N VAL A 58 4.23 -4.90 5.52
CA VAL A 58 4.32 -3.88 6.58
C VAL A 58 2.99 -3.77 7.33
N PHE A 59 1.88 -3.69 6.63
CA PHE A 59 0.55 -3.54 7.24
C PHE A 59 0.14 -4.77 8.04
N SER A 60 0.47 -5.98 7.55
CA SER A 60 0.25 -7.21 8.31
C SER A 60 1.04 -7.23 9.61
N SER A 61 2.29 -6.79 9.59
CA SER A 61 3.13 -6.68 10.79
C SER A 61 2.59 -5.62 11.76
N PHE A 62 2.09 -4.51 11.22
CA PHE A 62 1.52 -3.43 12.03
C PHE A 62 0.22 -3.85 12.73
N SER A 63 -0.64 -4.65 12.08
CA SER A 63 -1.86 -5.16 12.72
C SER A 63 -1.56 -6.00 13.96
N SER A 64 -0.52 -6.83 13.91
CA SER A 64 -0.06 -7.61 15.08
C SER A 64 0.47 -6.70 16.21
N PHE A 65 1.10 -5.58 15.85
CA PHE A 65 1.55 -4.60 16.83
C PHE A 65 0.40 -3.84 17.47
N VAL A 66 -0.65 -3.51 16.71
CA VAL A 66 -1.88 -2.88 17.23
C VAL A 66 -2.58 -3.81 18.23
N GLU A 67 -2.71 -5.11 17.91
CA GLU A 67 -3.30 -6.11 18.83
C GLU A 67 -2.52 -6.15 20.15
N PHE A 68 -1.20 -6.28 20.08
CA PHE A 68 -0.33 -6.31 21.26
C PHE A 68 -0.36 -4.98 22.04
N GLY A 69 -0.28 -3.84 21.37
CA GLY A 69 -0.30 -2.50 22.00
C GLY A 69 -1.61 -2.21 22.73
N PHE A 70 -2.73 -2.67 22.16
CA PHE A 70 -4.04 -2.53 22.79
C PHE A 70 -4.13 -3.40 24.05
N GLU A 71 -3.70 -4.66 24.00
CA GLU A 71 -3.70 -5.54 25.19
C GLU A 71 -2.75 -5.02 26.28
N ALA A 72 -1.56 -4.54 25.90
CA ALA A 72 -0.57 -4.01 26.85
C ALA A 72 -1.00 -2.69 27.53
N GLY A 73 -1.85 -1.89 26.85
CA GLY A 73 -2.37 -0.63 27.37
C GLY A 73 -3.51 -0.78 28.41
N ILE A 74 -4.02 -2.00 28.61
CA ILE A 74 -5.14 -2.26 29.50
C ILE A 74 -4.64 -3.00 30.75
N ASP A 75 -4.90 -2.44 31.92
CA ASP A 75 -4.61 -3.11 33.19
C ASP A 75 -5.56 -4.32 33.39
N THR A 76 -5.08 -5.48 32.99
CA THR A 76 -5.85 -6.74 33.07
C THR A 76 -5.75 -7.45 34.42
N GLU A 77 -4.90 -6.97 35.34
CA GLU A 77 -4.66 -7.67 36.61
C GLU A 77 -5.92 -7.75 37.48
N LYS A 78 -6.74 -6.69 37.45
CA LYS A 78 -7.98 -6.59 38.22
C LYS A 78 -9.22 -7.13 37.50
N MET A 79 -9.10 -7.60 36.28
CA MET A 79 -10.21 -8.07 35.46
C MET A 79 -10.55 -9.54 35.75
N THR A 80 -11.84 -9.83 35.69
CA THR A 80 -12.34 -11.22 35.67
C THR A 80 -11.88 -11.94 34.39
N LYS A 81 -11.93 -13.25 34.39
CA LYS A 81 -11.61 -14.06 33.19
C LYS A 81 -12.47 -13.65 31.98
N LYS A 82 -13.76 -13.37 32.21
CA LYS A 82 -14.69 -12.97 31.17
C LYS A 82 -14.31 -11.61 30.56
N GLU A 83 -13.98 -10.63 31.39
CA GLU A 83 -13.55 -9.30 30.93
C GLU A 83 -12.25 -9.38 30.11
N ARG A 84 -11.29 -10.20 30.52
CA ARG A 84 -10.05 -10.43 29.75
C ARG A 84 -10.34 -11.04 28.37
N GLU A 85 -11.27 -11.99 28.28
CA GLU A 85 -11.66 -12.59 27.00
C GLU A 85 -12.37 -11.57 26.09
N GLU A 86 -13.17 -10.66 26.67
CA GLU A 86 -13.81 -9.57 25.92
C GLU A 86 -12.79 -8.55 25.41
N VAL A 87 -11.81 -8.16 26.24
CA VAL A 87 -10.69 -7.30 25.83
C VAL A 87 -9.92 -7.94 24.69
N LYS A 88 -9.56 -9.21 24.79
CA LYS A 88 -8.86 -9.93 23.74
C LYS A 88 -9.64 -10.02 22.43
N LYS A 89 -10.94 -10.19 22.49
CA LYS A 89 -11.81 -10.14 21.29
C LYS A 89 -11.84 -8.75 20.68
N ALA A 90 -11.91 -7.70 21.53
CA ALA A 90 -11.91 -6.32 21.08
C ALA A 90 -10.58 -5.95 20.40
N SER A 91 -9.44 -6.31 20.99
CA SER A 91 -8.11 -6.03 20.42
C SER A 91 -7.93 -6.68 19.06
N LYS A 92 -8.31 -7.95 18.95
CA LYS A 92 -8.27 -8.70 17.68
C LYS A 92 -9.15 -8.04 16.61
N MET A 93 -10.38 -7.70 16.97
CA MET A 93 -11.30 -7.02 16.04
C MET A 93 -10.75 -5.67 15.58
N MET A 94 -10.16 -4.88 16.49
CA MET A 94 -9.53 -3.61 16.11
C MET A 94 -8.34 -3.82 15.16
N ALA A 95 -7.48 -4.80 15.43
CA ALA A 95 -6.36 -5.14 14.56
C ALA A 95 -6.84 -5.59 13.17
N GLU A 96 -7.86 -6.44 13.10
CA GLU A 96 -8.47 -6.88 11.83
C GLU A 96 -9.08 -5.72 11.04
N ASN A 97 -9.79 -4.80 11.71
CA ASN A 97 -10.38 -3.64 11.05
C ASN A 97 -9.31 -2.66 10.57
N TYR A 98 -8.27 -2.44 11.37
CA TYR A 98 -7.14 -1.61 10.97
C TYR A 98 -6.43 -2.21 9.74
N LEU A 99 -6.22 -3.52 9.72
CA LEU A 99 -5.65 -4.21 8.56
C LEU A 99 -6.52 -4.05 7.30
N LYS A 100 -7.86 -4.10 7.43
CA LYS A 100 -8.77 -3.85 6.30
C LYS A 100 -8.57 -2.43 5.73
N ILE A 101 -8.46 -1.41 6.60
CA ILE A 101 -8.20 -0.02 6.19
C ILE A 101 -6.86 0.07 5.44
N LEU A 102 -5.80 -0.45 6.03
CA LEU A 102 -4.47 -0.41 5.42
C LEU A 102 -4.41 -1.18 4.10
N THR A 103 -5.12 -2.31 3.99
CA THR A 103 -5.24 -3.06 2.74
C THR A 103 -5.92 -2.23 1.66
N LEU A 104 -7.01 -1.55 2.00
CA LEU A 104 -7.72 -0.66 1.09
C LEU A 104 -6.84 0.50 0.61
N VAL A 105 -6.02 1.07 1.52
CA VAL A 105 -5.01 2.08 1.15
C VAL A 105 -4.02 1.52 0.16
N ALA A 106 -3.46 0.33 0.43
CA ALA A 106 -2.52 -0.31 -0.48
C ALA A 106 -3.12 -0.59 -1.86
N GLU A 107 -4.39 -1.01 -1.91
CA GLU A 107 -5.10 -1.27 -3.17
C GLU A 107 -5.34 0.01 -3.99
N THR A 108 -5.62 1.12 -3.31
CA THR A 108 -5.86 2.43 -3.95
C THR A 108 -4.58 3.23 -4.20
N THR A 109 -3.43 2.76 -3.74
CA THR A 109 -2.13 3.39 -3.96
C THR A 109 -1.75 3.35 -5.45
N GLU A 110 -1.50 4.52 -6.01
CA GLU A 110 -0.99 4.66 -7.37
C GLU A 110 0.54 4.61 -7.35
N ILE A 111 1.13 3.79 -8.21
CA ILE A 111 2.58 3.66 -8.36
C ILE A 111 2.93 4.02 -9.79
N LYS A 112 3.73 5.06 -9.96
CA LYS A 112 4.14 5.58 -11.25
C LYS A 112 5.65 5.51 -11.41
N VAL A 113 6.14 4.66 -12.31
CA VAL A 113 7.55 4.66 -12.69
C VAL A 113 7.86 5.98 -13.39
N LYS A 114 8.98 6.61 -13.03
CA LYS A 114 9.44 7.89 -13.60
C LYS A 114 10.68 7.74 -14.45
N LYS A 115 11.56 6.81 -14.09
CA LYS A 115 12.80 6.58 -14.82
C LYS A 115 13.24 5.13 -14.67
N ILE A 116 13.70 4.55 -15.77
CA ILE A 116 14.41 3.26 -15.78
C ILE A 116 15.82 3.53 -16.33
N GLU A 117 16.83 3.24 -15.54
CA GLU A 117 18.22 3.40 -15.90
C GLU A 117 18.91 2.06 -15.95
N TYR A 118 19.23 1.59 -17.18
CA TYR A 118 19.95 0.34 -17.41
C TYR A 118 21.42 0.53 -17.07
N LEU A 119 21.88 -0.14 -16.02
CA LEU A 119 23.30 -0.18 -15.62
C LEU A 119 24.05 -1.28 -16.40
N SER A 120 23.36 -2.38 -16.72
CA SER A 120 23.82 -3.46 -17.60
C SER A 120 22.61 -4.14 -18.25
N ASN A 121 22.84 -5.20 -19.03
CA ASN A 121 21.73 -6.00 -19.62
C ASN A 121 20.88 -6.74 -18.57
N SER A 122 21.38 -6.85 -17.34
CA SER A 122 20.73 -7.59 -16.24
C SER A 122 20.57 -6.76 -14.97
N LYS A 123 20.82 -5.44 -15.00
CA LYS A 123 20.75 -4.59 -13.81
C LYS A 123 20.21 -3.22 -14.17
N VAL A 124 19.18 -2.78 -13.44
CA VAL A 124 18.55 -1.47 -13.60
C VAL A 124 18.36 -0.77 -12.28
N ASN A 125 18.41 0.56 -12.31
CA ASN A 125 17.90 1.41 -11.24
C ASN A 125 16.60 2.05 -11.71
N VAL A 126 15.53 1.94 -10.90
CA VAL A 126 14.19 2.44 -11.23
C VAL A 126 13.77 3.49 -10.23
N LYS A 127 13.49 4.70 -10.73
CA LYS A 127 12.87 5.77 -9.91
C LYS A 127 11.37 5.75 -10.11
N TYR A 128 10.65 5.80 -9.00
CA TYR A 128 9.19 5.76 -9.02
C TYR A 128 8.60 6.73 -7.99
N GLU A 129 7.36 7.08 -8.21
CA GLU A 129 6.53 7.82 -7.27
C GLU A 129 5.41 6.92 -6.77
N THR A 130 5.16 6.99 -5.48
CA THR A 130 4.03 6.36 -4.82
C THR A 130 3.08 7.46 -4.36
N LYS A 131 1.81 7.38 -4.76
CA LYS A 131 0.77 8.33 -4.38
C LYS A 131 -0.23 7.60 -3.51
N ILE A 132 -0.21 7.90 -2.23
CA ILE A 132 -1.01 7.27 -1.18
C ILE A 132 -2.14 8.21 -0.79
N VAL A 133 -3.36 7.70 -0.69
CA VAL A 133 -4.48 8.50 -0.20
C VAL A 133 -4.30 8.76 1.29
N ASP A 134 -4.34 10.03 1.68
CA ASP A 134 -4.43 10.44 3.06
C ASP A 134 -5.85 10.16 3.56
N ILE A 135 -6.00 9.11 4.38
CA ILE A 135 -7.30 8.67 4.92
C ILE A 135 -7.85 9.70 5.90
N ASP A 136 -6.99 10.36 6.67
CA ASP A 136 -7.41 11.38 7.64
C ASP A 136 -8.03 12.60 6.92
N GLY A 137 -7.69 12.78 5.64
CA GLY A 137 -8.30 13.78 4.78
C GLY A 137 -9.69 13.40 4.23
N ILE A 138 -10.13 12.14 4.44
CA ILE A 138 -11.48 11.71 4.06
C ILE A 138 -12.38 11.90 5.28
N ASP A 139 -13.07 13.04 5.33
CA ASP A 139 -14.01 13.34 6.40
C ASP A 139 -15.18 12.34 6.37
N LEU A 140 -15.20 11.46 7.39
CA LEU A 140 -16.28 10.49 7.64
C LEU A 140 -17.08 10.83 8.91
N ASN A 141 -16.71 11.92 9.61
CA ASN A 141 -17.33 12.31 10.88
C ASN A 141 -18.35 13.44 10.70
N ASN A 142 -18.91 13.59 9.50
CA ASN A 142 -19.96 14.58 9.28
C ASN A 142 -21.35 13.96 9.47
N ASP A 143 -22.33 14.79 9.84
CA ASP A 143 -23.73 14.38 10.10
C ASP A 143 -24.35 13.55 8.96
N LYS A 144 -23.87 13.71 7.72
CA LYS A 144 -24.37 12.98 6.57
C LYS A 144 -23.91 11.54 6.57
N ASP A 145 -22.65 11.31 6.93
CA ASP A 145 -22.07 9.97 6.99
C ASP A 145 -22.60 9.20 8.19
N GLU A 146 -22.80 9.86 9.34
CA GLU A 146 -23.43 9.24 10.50
C GLU A 146 -24.84 8.75 10.16
N LYS A 147 -25.67 9.58 9.52
CA LYS A 147 -27.00 9.19 9.05
C LYS A 147 -26.96 8.05 8.03
N GLU A 148 -25.96 8.04 7.17
CA GLU A 148 -25.79 6.96 6.19
C GLU A 148 -25.37 5.65 6.88
N ILE A 149 -24.49 5.69 7.89
CA ILE A 149 -24.13 4.54 8.72
C ILE A 149 -25.39 3.98 9.42
N GLU A 150 -26.17 4.84 10.09
CA GLU A 150 -27.43 4.43 10.74
C GLU A 150 -28.40 3.79 9.75
N ARG A 151 -28.59 4.39 8.58
CA ARG A 151 -29.47 3.90 7.53
C ARG A 151 -29.03 2.52 7.03
N ARG A 152 -27.74 2.33 6.74
CA ARG A 152 -27.19 1.04 6.27
C ARG A 152 -27.25 -0.02 7.36
N PHE A 153 -26.98 0.37 8.60
CA PHE A 153 -27.06 -0.52 9.76
C PHE A 153 -28.49 -1.07 9.89
N LEU A 154 -29.50 -0.18 9.88
CA LEU A 154 -30.90 -0.57 9.93
C LEU A 154 -31.30 -1.49 8.77
N LYS A 155 -30.87 -1.15 7.54
CA LYS A 155 -31.16 -1.94 6.34
C LYS A 155 -30.53 -3.34 6.40
N LYS A 156 -29.28 -3.45 6.87
CA LYS A 156 -28.49 -4.68 6.85
C LYS A 156 -28.83 -5.62 8.01
N TYR A 157 -29.12 -5.05 9.19
CA TYR A 157 -29.31 -5.82 10.43
C TYR A 157 -30.72 -5.76 11.00
N GLY A 158 -31.65 -5.04 10.38
CA GLY A 158 -33.06 -4.98 10.76
C GLY A 158 -33.38 -4.23 12.06
N ARG A 159 -32.39 -3.54 12.65
CA ARG A 159 -32.54 -2.78 13.90
C ARG A 159 -31.75 -1.47 13.86
N LYS A 160 -32.15 -0.52 14.71
CA LYS A 160 -31.42 0.75 14.83
C LYS A 160 -30.09 0.55 15.53
N LEU A 161 -29.10 1.38 15.17
CA LEU A 161 -27.85 1.47 15.90
C LEU A 161 -28.14 1.99 17.32
N PRO A 162 -27.60 1.36 18.40
CA PRO A 162 -27.76 1.87 19.75
C PRO A 162 -27.18 3.29 19.89
N LYS A 163 -27.97 4.24 20.43
CA LYS A 163 -27.54 5.65 20.56
C LYS A 163 -26.64 5.90 21.77
N ASP A 164 -26.81 5.13 22.83
CA ASP A 164 -26.18 5.36 24.13
C ASP A 164 -25.23 4.19 24.44
N LYS A 165 -24.00 4.29 24.01
CA LYS A 165 -22.93 3.29 24.16
C LYS A 165 -23.14 2.02 23.33
N VAL A 166 -22.30 1.86 22.36
CA VAL A 166 -22.09 0.56 21.68
C VAL A 166 -21.24 -0.30 22.64
N ASP A 167 -21.87 -0.82 23.69
CA ASP A 167 -21.20 -1.64 24.72
C ASP A 167 -20.98 -3.10 24.22
N ASN A 168 -21.50 -3.43 23.03
CA ASN A 168 -21.40 -4.76 22.46
C ASN A 168 -20.38 -4.78 21.31
N ILE A 169 -19.32 -5.58 21.46
CA ILE A 169 -18.28 -5.80 20.47
C ILE A 169 -18.86 -6.18 19.11
N GLU A 170 -19.94 -6.99 19.08
CA GLU A 170 -20.60 -7.39 17.84
C GLU A 170 -21.19 -6.19 17.08
N ASP A 171 -21.77 -5.22 17.78
CA ASP A 171 -22.36 -4.03 17.18
C ASP A 171 -21.27 -3.07 16.68
N ILE A 172 -20.15 -2.96 17.40
CA ILE A 172 -18.97 -2.23 16.93
C ILE A 172 -18.44 -2.85 15.62
N SER A 173 -18.35 -4.18 15.58
CA SER A 173 -17.89 -4.88 14.36
C SER A 173 -18.82 -4.63 13.17
N LYS A 174 -20.12 -4.71 13.38
CA LYS A 174 -21.14 -4.45 12.34
C LYS A 174 -21.11 -2.99 11.85
N MET A 175 -20.91 -2.05 12.76
CA MET A 175 -20.77 -0.63 12.42
C MET A 175 -19.49 -0.41 11.61
N MET A 176 -18.38 -1.03 12.00
CA MET A 176 -17.11 -0.92 11.31
C MET A 176 -17.17 -1.50 9.90
N ASP A 177 -17.87 -2.61 9.68
CA ASP A 177 -18.07 -3.16 8.33
C ASP A 177 -18.79 -2.16 7.40
N ILE A 178 -19.80 -1.45 7.93
CA ILE A 178 -20.51 -0.41 7.16
C ILE A 178 -19.60 0.79 6.90
N TYR A 179 -18.83 1.20 7.91
CA TYR A 179 -17.84 2.27 7.76
C TYR A 179 -16.84 1.95 6.65
N MET A 180 -16.35 0.71 6.59
CA MET A 180 -15.45 0.26 5.56
C MET A 180 -16.09 0.27 4.14
N GLU A 181 -17.38 -0.11 4.03
CA GLU A 181 -18.11 -0.01 2.78
C GLU A 181 -18.19 1.44 2.28
N ILE A 182 -18.53 2.39 3.18
CA ILE A 182 -18.61 3.82 2.84
C ILE A 182 -17.24 4.39 2.49
N LEU A 183 -16.20 4.04 3.24
CA LEU A 183 -14.83 4.47 2.98
C LEU A 183 -14.37 4.00 1.59
N LYS A 184 -14.63 2.74 1.26
CA LYS A 184 -14.31 2.19 -0.05
C LYS A 184 -15.04 2.94 -1.18
N GLU A 185 -16.34 3.16 -1.04
CA GLU A 185 -17.11 3.93 -2.01
C GLU A 185 -16.57 5.37 -2.20
N LYS A 186 -16.17 6.03 -1.10
CA LYS A 186 -15.56 7.37 -1.18
C LYS A 186 -14.19 7.33 -1.86
N LEU A 187 -13.39 6.31 -1.59
CA LEU A 187 -12.08 6.12 -2.23
C LEU A 187 -12.21 5.86 -3.74
N GLU A 188 -13.20 5.11 -4.16
CA GLU A 188 -13.47 4.81 -5.56
C GLU A 188 -14.14 6.00 -6.29
N ASN A 189 -14.83 6.87 -5.56
CA ASN A 189 -15.55 8.00 -6.16
C ASN A 189 -14.59 9.13 -6.56
N SER A 190 -14.45 9.36 -7.86
CA SER A 190 -13.59 10.42 -8.41
C SER A 190 -14.05 11.86 -8.08
N LYS A 191 -15.32 12.04 -7.65
CA LYS A 191 -15.89 13.36 -7.27
C LYS A 191 -15.55 13.73 -5.82
N VAL A 192 -15.10 12.80 -5.00
CA VAL A 192 -14.66 13.09 -3.64
C VAL A 192 -13.27 13.68 -3.69
N SER A 193 -13.10 14.87 -3.12
CA SER A 193 -11.77 15.48 -2.96
C SER A 193 -10.93 14.62 -2.04
N LYS A 194 -9.73 14.25 -2.50
CA LYS A 194 -8.78 13.42 -1.76
C LYS A 194 -7.48 14.17 -1.61
N LYS A 195 -6.93 14.13 -0.43
CA LYS A 195 -5.53 14.52 -0.21
C LYS A 195 -4.65 13.30 -0.48
N TYR A 196 -3.43 13.55 -0.90
CA TYR A 196 -2.48 12.48 -1.20
C TYR A 196 -1.12 12.84 -0.63
N GLU A 197 -0.48 11.83 -0.08
CA GLU A 197 0.96 11.86 0.18
C GLU A 197 1.69 11.30 -1.04
N ILE A 198 2.75 12.00 -1.45
CA ILE A 198 3.58 11.58 -2.58
C ILE A 198 4.98 11.30 -2.06
N SER A 199 5.40 10.07 -2.17
CA SER A 199 6.78 9.64 -1.92
C SER A 199 7.49 9.45 -3.26
N LYS A 200 8.82 9.71 -3.26
CA LYS A 200 9.71 9.50 -4.41
C LYS A 200 10.84 8.61 -3.95
N ASP A 201 10.92 7.45 -4.58
CA ASP A 201 11.82 6.40 -4.16
C ASP A 201 12.58 5.84 -5.37
N GLU A 202 13.62 5.05 -5.08
CA GLU A 202 14.35 4.32 -6.10
C GLU A 202 14.58 2.87 -5.67
N MET A 203 14.68 1.98 -6.65
CA MET A 203 14.84 0.55 -6.45
C MET A 203 15.81 -0.02 -7.47
N GLU A 204 16.77 -0.79 -7.00
CA GLU A 204 17.63 -1.57 -7.86
C GLU A 204 16.99 -2.94 -8.15
N LEU A 205 16.91 -3.31 -9.42
CA LEU A 205 16.48 -4.63 -9.85
C LEU A 205 17.62 -5.34 -10.59
N GLU A 206 17.76 -6.63 -10.34
CA GLU A 206 18.69 -7.51 -11.03
C GLU A 206 17.93 -8.66 -11.69
N LYS A 207 18.35 -9.06 -12.89
CA LYS A 207 17.75 -10.17 -13.64
C LYS A 207 18.40 -11.47 -13.24
N ILE A 208 17.71 -12.29 -12.46
CA ILE A 208 18.18 -13.60 -11.99
C ILE A 208 17.35 -14.68 -12.68
N LYS A 209 18.01 -15.61 -13.39
CA LYS A 209 17.33 -16.69 -14.15
C LYS A 209 16.22 -16.17 -15.07
N GLY A 210 16.48 -15.04 -15.73
CA GLY A 210 15.54 -14.42 -16.68
C GLY A 210 14.41 -13.60 -16.04
N LYS A 211 14.35 -13.43 -14.73
CA LYS A 211 13.30 -12.66 -14.03
C LYS A 211 13.91 -11.50 -13.27
N TRP A 212 13.29 -10.33 -13.38
CA TRP A 212 13.66 -9.16 -12.59
C TRP A 212 13.29 -9.35 -11.11
N THR A 213 14.21 -9.05 -10.21
CA THR A 213 14.03 -9.18 -8.76
C THR A 213 14.82 -8.09 -8.02
N SER A 214 14.39 -7.74 -6.81
CA SER A 214 15.14 -6.90 -5.89
C SER A 214 15.66 -7.77 -4.75
N LYS A 215 16.98 -7.93 -4.66
CA LYS A 215 17.61 -8.70 -3.58
C LYS A 215 17.34 -8.08 -2.22
N GLU A 216 17.48 -6.77 -2.13
CA GLU A 216 17.28 -6.03 -0.89
C GLU A 216 15.87 -6.25 -0.32
N LEU A 217 14.87 -6.23 -1.20
CA LEU A 217 13.50 -6.47 -0.78
C LEU A 217 13.25 -7.93 -0.42
N GLU A 218 13.81 -8.89 -1.17
CA GLU A 218 13.66 -10.31 -0.83
C GLU A 218 14.25 -10.62 0.54
N GLU A 219 15.37 -9.99 0.91
CA GLU A 219 15.97 -10.07 2.23
C GLU A 219 15.06 -9.42 3.28
N TYR A 220 14.57 -8.21 3.03
CA TYR A 220 13.65 -7.52 3.92
C TYR A 220 12.37 -8.34 4.18
N LEU A 221 11.74 -8.88 3.13
CA LEU A 221 10.54 -9.71 3.28
C LEU A 221 10.83 -11.03 4.02
N LYS A 222 12.01 -11.62 3.87
CA LYS A 222 12.42 -12.79 4.65
C LYS A 222 12.56 -12.45 6.13
N GLU A 223 13.20 -11.33 6.45
CA GLU A 223 13.35 -10.89 7.84
C GLU A 223 12.01 -10.56 8.48
N LEU A 224 11.13 -9.86 7.76
CA LEU A 224 9.77 -9.54 8.19
C LEU A 224 8.97 -10.82 8.49
N ASN A 225 8.99 -11.79 7.57
CA ASN A 225 8.32 -13.08 7.74
C ASN A 225 8.91 -13.89 8.91
N LYS A 226 10.22 -13.80 9.15
CA LYS A 226 10.87 -14.43 10.29
C LYS A 226 10.41 -13.80 11.60
N ALA A 227 10.36 -12.47 11.67
CA ALA A 227 9.87 -11.75 12.84
C ALA A 227 8.41 -12.10 13.18
N MET A 228 7.56 -12.28 12.15
CA MET A 228 6.16 -12.67 12.33
C MET A 228 5.97 -14.12 12.82
N ARG A 229 6.92 -15.03 12.52
CA ARG A 229 6.86 -16.44 12.95
C ARG A 229 7.44 -16.70 14.35
N MET A 230 8.12 -15.72 14.93
CA MET A 230 8.73 -15.83 16.26
C MET A 230 7.77 -15.43 17.39
N LYS A 231 6.50 -15.19 17.08
CA LYS A 231 5.37 -14.98 18.00
C LYS A 231 4.43 -16.18 17.99
#